data_a6489bd2a68183315edcae713744daab
#
_entry.id   a6489bd2a68183315edcae713744daab
#
_cell.length_a   1.000
_cell.length_b   1.000
_cell.length_c   1.000
_cell.angle_alpha   90.00
_cell.angle_beta   90.00
_cell.angle_gamma   90.00
#
_symmetry.space_group_name_H-M   'P 1'
#
loop_
_entity.id
_entity.type
_entity.pdbx_description
1 polymer ?
#
loop_
_entity_poly.entity_id
_entity_poly.type
_entity_poly.pdbx_seq_one_letter_code
_entity_poly.pdbx_strand_id
1 'polypeptide(L)'
;ALHAVKSGLKAAIVQAADMGGSCVNRGCIPSKALLAASGRVRELRDKHHLQSFGIQVGDVQFERSAIADHAGSLVSKIQGDLTNSLTRLGVDTIRGWGTLAGGQKVTVATADGEKTYTAKDIMLSPGSIPFVPPGIETDGKTVFTSDEAIRLDWLPQWIAIIGSGYIGLEFSDVYTALGCEVSMIE
;
A
#
# COMPACT_ATOMS: atom_id res chain seq x y z
N ALA A 1 1.58 -12.59 14.32
CA ALA A 1 2.46 -12.46 15.49
C ALA A 1 1.73 -11.83 16.69
N LEU A 2 1.16 -10.62 16.57
CA LEU A 2 0.48 -9.94 17.70
C LEU A 2 -0.61 -10.78 18.37
N HIS A 3 -1.46 -11.45 17.58
CA HIS A 3 -2.51 -12.34 18.11
C HIS A 3 -1.90 -13.55 18.82
N ALA A 4 -0.87 -14.17 18.22
CA ALA A 4 -0.20 -15.32 18.82
C ALA A 4 0.37 -15.01 20.21
N VAL A 5 1.09 -13.88 20.32
CA VAL A 5 1.67 -13.47 21.62
C VAL A 5 0.59 -13.12 22.64
N LYS A 6 -0.49 -12.46 22.24
CA LYS A 6 -1.64 -12.21 23.12
C LYS A 6 -2.30 -13.51 23.62
N SER A 7 -2.19 -14.58 22.85
CA SER A 7 -2.66 -15.93 23.22
C SER A 7 -1.60 -16.75 23.98
N GLY A 8 -0.51 -16.13 24.45
CA GLY A 8 0.54 -16.76 25.24
C GLY A 8 1.57 -17.56 24.42
N LEU A 9 1.57 -17.45 23.10
CA LEU A 9 2.55 -18.12 22.24
C LEU A 9 3.80 -17.25 22.04
N LYS A 10 4.97 -17.87 22.01
CA LYS A 10 6.19 -17.22 21.57
C LYS A 10 6.16 -17.08 20.05
N ALA A 11 6.41 -15.88 19.53
CA ALA A 11 6.38 -15.60 18.09
C ALA A 11 7.60 -14.82 17.63
N ALA A 12 8.03 -15.10 16.40
CA ALA A 12 9.04 -14.34 15.70
C ALA A 12 8.53 -13.95 14.31
N ILE A 13 9.05 -12.86 13.76
CA ILE A 13 8.80 -12.41 12.38
C ILE A 13 10.11 -12.36 11.63
N VAL A 14 10.18 -13.04 10.50
CA VAL A 14 11.24 -12.84 9.50
C VAL A 14 10.79 -11.75 8.55
N GLN A 15 11.58 -10.69 8.45
CA GLN A 15 11.24 -9.47 7.72
C GLN A 15 12.27 -9.20 6.63
N ALA A 16 11.91 -9.46 5.38
CA ALA A 16 12.76 -9.17 4.22
C ALA A 16 12.63 -7.73 3.71
N ALA A 17 11.48 -7.08 3.97
CA ALA A 17 11.17 -5.71 3.55
C ALA A 17 10.58 -4.92 4.73
N ASP A 18 10.00 -3.76 4.46
CA ASP A 18 9.40 -2.91 5.50
C ASP A 18 8.21 -3.56 6.20
N MET A 19 8.06 -3.27 7.49
CA MET A 19 6.96 -3.76 8.31
C MET A 19 5.62 -3.30 7.74
N GLY A 20 4.62 -4.20 7.75
CA GLY A 20 3.28 -3.91 7.26
C GLY A 20 2.91 -4.62 5.95
N GLY A 21 3.91 -5.13 5.21
CA GLY A 21 3.70 -5.87 3.97
C GLY A 21 3.09 -5.02 2.85
N SER A 22 2.60 -5.67 1.79
CA SER A 22 2.05 -5.00 0.60
C SER A 22 0.89 -4.07 0.94
N CYS A 23 -0.06 -4.52 1.77
CA CYS A 23 -1.25 -3.74 2.10
C CYS A 23 -0.94 -2.39 2.76
N VAL A 24 -0.05 -2.37 3.74
CA VAL A 24 0.31 -1.13 4.45
C VAL A 24 1.17 -0.23 3.58
N ASN A 25 2.19 -0.79 2.90
CA ASN A 25 3.25 0.00 2.29
C ASN A 25 2.92 0.49 0.88
N ARG A 26 2.17 -0.30 0.10
CA ARG A 26 1.95 -0.05 -1.32
C ARG A 26 0.61 -0.58 -1.86
N GLY A 27 -0.37 -0.81 -0.99
CA GLY A 27 -1.68 -1.35 -1.35
C GLY A 27 -2.82 -0.62 -0.66
N CYS A 28 -3.52 -1.33 0.22
CA CYS A 28 -4.79 -0.91 0.80
C CYS A 28 -4.73 0.44 1.53
N ILE A 29 -3.69 0.69 2.32
CA ILE A 29 -3.63 1.93 3.11
C ILE A 29 -3.43 3.15 2.23
N PRO A 30 -2.38 3.23 1.40
CA PRO A 30 -2.19 4.41 0.56
C PRO A 30 -3.29 4.57 -0.50
N SER A 31 -3.81 3.49 -1.11
CA SER A 31 -4.89 3.63 -2.09
C SER A 31 -6.18 4.18 -1.47
N LYS A 32 -6.55 3.76 -0.24
CA LYS A 32 -7.70 4.31 0.47
C LYS A 32 -7.50 5.75 0.92
N ALA A 33 -6.27 6.13 1.26
CA ALA A 33 -5.95 7.53 1.53
C ALA A 33 -6.14 8.41 0.27
N LEU A 34 -5.70 7.93 -0.89
CA LEU A 34 -5.93 8.62 -2.17
C LEU A 34 -7.42 8.72 -2.50
N LEU A 35 -8.18 7.63 -2.36
CA LEU A 35 -9.64 7.61 -2.57
C LEU A 35 -10.36 8.58 -1.64
N ALA A 36 -9.98 8.63 -0.36
CA ALA A 36 -10.57 9.57 0.58
C ALA A 36 -10.31 11.02 0.20
N ALA A 37 -9.08 11.35 -0.22
CA ALA A 37 -8.73 12.71 -0.65
C ALA A 37 -9.43 13.09 -1.95
N SER A 38 -9.38 12.22 -2.98
CA SER A 38 -10.02 12.48 -4.28
C SER A 38 -11.55 12.55 -4.18
N GLY A 39 -12.14 11.71 -3.32
CA GLY A 39 -13.57 11.77 -3.02
C GLY A 39 -13.99 13.11 -2.42
N ARG A 40 -13.17 13.72 -1.54
CA ARG A 40 -13.42 15.08 -1.01
C ARG A 40 -13.36 16.13 -2.12
N VAL A 41 -12.38 16.03 -3.02
CA VAL A 41 -12.28 16.95 -4.17
C VAL A 41 -13.55 16.85 -5.03
N ARG A 42 -13.98 15.63 -5.35
CA ARG A 42 -15.21 15.39 -6.13
C ARG A 42 -16.45 15.98 -5.44
N GLU A 43 -16.62 15.67 -4.15
CA GLU A 43 -17.75 16.17 -3.34
C GLU A 43 -17.80 17.71 -3.35
N LEU A 44 -16.68 18.37 -3.08
CA LEU A 44 -16.59 19.82 -3.03
C LEU A 44 -16.77 20.49 -4.40
N ARG A 45 -16.47 19.79 -5.50
CA ARG A 45 -16.68 20.30 -6.86
C ARG A 45 -18.12 20.15 -7.36
N ASP A 46 -18.92 19.27 -6.77
CA ASP A 46 -20.34 19.11 -7.09
C ASP A 46 -21.16 20.23 -6.43
N LYS A 47 -21.02 21.44 -6.98
CA LYS A 47 -21.66 22.65 -6.49
C LYS A 47 -23.20 22.53 -6.45
N HIS A 48 -23.78 21.79 -7.42
CA HIS A 48 -25.24 21.61 -7.48
C HIS A 48 -25.72 20.74 -6.31
N HIS A 49 -25.03 19.66 -6.02
CA HIS A 49 -25.35 18.79 -4.89
C HIS A 49 -25.20 19.54 -3.56
N LEU A 50 -24.10 20.27 -3.37
CA LEU A 50 -23.86 21.05 -2.16
C LEU A 50 -24.93 22.16 -1.95
N GLN A 51 -25.36 22.82 -3.02
CA GLN A 51 -26.40 23.81 -2.95
C GLN A 51 -27.75 23.24 -2.47
N SER A 52 -28.07 21.99 -2.81
CA SER A 52 -29.28 21.33 -2.30
C SER A 52 -29.32 21.20 -0.77
N PHE A 53 -28.13 21.21 -0.12
CA PHE A 53 -28.00 21.26 1.33
C PHE A 53 -27.81 22.68 1.90
N GLY A 54 -27.89 23.70 1.06
CA GLY A 54 -27.65 25.09 1.47
C GLY A 54 -26.17 25.45 1.64
N ILE A 55 -25.24 24.59 1.13
CA ILE A 55 -23.81 24.80 1.22
C ILE A 55 -23.30 25.49 -0.04
N GLN A 56 -22.52 26.55 0.13
CA GLN A 56 -21.85 27.25 -0.96
C GLN A 56 -20.30 27.07 -0.82
N VAL A 57 -19.66 26.64 -1.88
CA VAL A 57 -18.22 26.45 -1.93
C VAL A 57 -17.66 27.25 -3.11
N GLY A 58 -16.53 27.93 -2.88
CA GLY A 58 -15.77 28.64 -3.91
C GLY A 58 -15.03 27.66 -4.85
N ASP A 59 -13.94 28.14 -5.44
CA ASP A 59 -13.09 27.28 -6.29
C ASP A 59 -12.26 26.31 -5.44
N VAL A 60 -12.33 25.03 -5.80
CA VAL A 60 -11.64 23.96 -5.09
C VAL A 60 -10.29 23.72 -5.77
N GLN A 61 -9.23 24.05 -5.06
CA GLN A 61 -7.84 23.79 -5.45
C GLN A 61 -7.30 22.63 -4.65
N PHE A 62 -6.39 21.86 -5.23
CA PHE A 62 -5.66 20.80 -4.56
C PHE A 62 -4.26 20.64 -5.17
N GLU A 63 -3.35 20.08 -4.41
CA GLU A 63 -2.00 19.72 -4.84
C GLU A 63 -1.83 18.20 -4.81
N ARG A 64 -1.49 17.60 -5.96
CA ARG A 64 -1.35 16.15 -6.07
C ARG A 64 -0.20 15.62 -5.20
N SER A 65 0.89 16.36 -5.11
CA SER A 65 2.02 16.05 -4.22
C SER A 65 1.58 15.97 -2.76
N ALA A 66 0.83 16.96 -2.28
CA ALA A 66 0.33 16.97 -0.90
C ALA A 66 -0.59 15.78 -0.60
N ILE A 67 -1.40 15.35 -1.57
CA ILE A 67 -2.23 14.14 -1.44
C ILE A 67 -1.35 12.89 -1.35
N ALA A 68 -0.28 12.79 -2.16
CA ALA A 68 0.67 11.69 -2.08
C ALA A 68 1.42 11.65 -0.75
N ASP A 69 1.87 12.81 -0.28
CA ASP A 69 2.57 12.97 1.01
C ASP A 69 1.68 12.59 2.19
N HIS A 70 0.39 12.95 2.14
CA HIS A 70 -0.58 12.52 3.14
C HIS A 70 -0.70 10.99 3.19
N ALA A 71 -0.81 10.33 2.05
CA ALA A 71 -0.86 8.86 1.96
C ALA A 71 0.43 8.24 2.51
N GLY A 72 1.60 8.77 2.15
CA GLY A 72 2.91 8.34 2.66
C GLY A 72 3.06 8.51 4.17
N SER A 73 2.56 9.60 4.72
CA SER A 73 2.57 9.87 6.17
C SER A 73 1.72 8.87 6.94
N LEU A 74 0.56 8.49 6.42
CA LEU A 74 -0.29 7.43 7.01
C LEU A 74 0.42 6.07 7.00
N VAL A 75 1.09 5.72 5.90
CA VAL A 75 1.90 4.50 5.80
C VAL A 75 2.98 4.49 6.87
N SER A 76 3.77 5.55 6.98
CA SER A 76 4.86 5.67 7.95
C SER A 76 4.36 5.57 9.39
N LYS A 77 3.24 6.20 9.70
CA LYS A 77 2.61 6.12 11.01
C LYS A 77 2.21 4.69 11.36
N ILE A 78 1.52 4.00 10.45
CA ILE A 78 1.07 2.62 10.67
C ILE A 78 2.24 1.66 10.80
N GLN A 79 3.29 1.81 9.99
CA GLN A 79 4.55 1.05 10.13
C GLN A 79 5.16 1.22 11.53
N GLY A 80 5.25 2.47 12.01
CA GLY A 80 5.76 2.78 13.33
C GLY A 80 4.92 2.15 14.44
N ASP A 81 3.61 2.27 14.36
CA ASP A 81 2.67 1.71 15.34
C ASP A 81 2.75 0.18 15.38
N LEU A 82 2.86 -0.48 14.24
CA LEU A 82 3.05 -1.95 14.15
C LEU A 82 4.38 -2.36 14.76
N THR A 83 5.47 -1.69 14.40
CA THR A 83 6.82 -1.98 14.93
C THR A 83 6.86 -1.82 16.45
N ASN A 84 6.33 -0.71 16.96
CA ASN A 84 6.26 -0.44 18.39
C ASN A 84 5.42 -1.48 19.13
N SER A 85 4.30 -1.92 18.53
CA SER A 85 3.44 -2.94 19.10
C SER A 85 4.12 -4.30 19.18
N LEU A 86 4.87 -4.69 18.15
CA LEU A 86 5.64 -5.92 18.13
C LEU A 86 6.74 -5.90 19.20
N THR A 87 7.50 -4.83 19.28
CA THR A 87 8.57 -4.64 20.28
C THR A 87 8.01 -4.70 21.71
N ARG A 88 6.92 -3.98 21.98
CA ARG A 88 6.29 -3.94 23.31
C ARG A 88 5.76 -5.30 23.75
N LEU A 89 5.33 -6.14 22.81
CA LEU A 89 4.83 -7.49 23.09
C LEU A 89 5.94 -8.55 23.07
N GLY A 90 7.19 -8.18 22.89
CA GLY A 90 8.33 -9.10 22.90
C GLY A 90 8.35 -10.05 21.70
N VAL A 91 7.83 -9.63 20.54
CA VAL A 91 7.95 -10.40 19.30
C VAL A 91 9.36 -10.23 18.74
N ASP A 92 10.08 -11.33 18.55
CA ASP A 92 11.40 -11.33 17.92
C ASP A 92 11.25 -10.92 16.44
N THR A 93 11.89 -9.82 16.04
CA THR A 93 11.95 -9.39 14.65
C THR A 93 13.32 -9.66 14.07
N ILE A 94 13.39 -10.54 13.06
CA ILE A 94 14.61 -10.99 12.42
C ILE A 94 14.65 -10.37 11.02
N ARG A 95 15.55 -9.43 10.78
CA ARG A 95 15.76 -8.85 9.45
C ARG A 95 16.55 -9.79 8.58
N GLY A 96 16.00 -10.15 7.43
CA GLY A 96 16.63 -11.02 6.45
C GLY A 96 15.63 -11.72 5.56
N TRP A 97 16.17 -12.45 4.60
CA TRP A 97 15.37 -13.23 3.65
C TRP A 97 15.18 -14.65 4.17
N GLY A 98 13.93 -15.05 4.40
CA GLY A 98 13.58 -16.39 4.90
C GLY A 98 13.35 -17.40 3.79
N THR A 99 13.96 -18.57 3.93
CA THR A 99 13.78 -19.73 3.04
C THR A 99 13.30 -20.93 3.86
N LEU A 100 12.30 -21.64 3.37
CA LEU A 100 11.82 -22.86 4.01
C LEU A 100 12.85 -24.00 3.80
N ALA A 101 13.37 -24.54 4.90
CA ALA A 101 14.37 -25.60 4.87
C ALA A 101 13.79 -27.00 5.13
N GLY A 102 12.46 -27.13 5.18
CA GLY A 102 11.78 -28.38 5.54
C GLY A 102 11.80 -28.66 7.05
N GLY A 103 11.05 -29.67 7.50
CA GLY A 103 11.02 -30.08 8.91
C GLY A 103 10.76 -28.93 9.90
N GLN A 104 9.85 -28.03 9.59
CA GLN A 104 9.51 -26.86 10.42
C GLN A 104 10.68 -25.90 10.68
N LYS A 105 11.62 -25.82 9.71
CA LYS A 105 12.79 -24.95 9.77
C LYS A 105 12.72 -23.85 8.75
N VAL A 106 13.18 -22.67 9.16
CA VAL A 106 13.36 -21.49 8.30
C VAL A 106 14.82 -21.05 8.42
N THR A 107 15.52 -21.03 7.30
CA THR A 107 16.85 -20.43 7.20
C THR A 107 16.70 -18.97 6.80
N VAL A 108 17.33 -18.08 7.54
CA VAL A 108 17.27 -16.64 7.30
C VAL A 108 18.64 -16.13 6.94
N ALA A 109 18.78 -15.61 5.73
CA ALA A 109 19.96 -14.88 5.29
C ALA A 109 19.88 -13.45 5.87
N THR A 110 20.77 -13.14 6.81
CA THR A 110 20.90 -11.84 7.46
C THR A 110 22.20 -11.15 7.04
N ALA A 111 22.39 -9.90 7.42
CA ALA A 111 23.66 -9.20 7.20
C ALA A 111 24.86 -9.87 7.88
N ASP A 112 24.62 -10.60 8.98
CA ASP A 112 25.64 -11.28 9.76
C ASP A 112 25.85 -12.75 9.35
N GLY A 113 25.24 -13.21 8.25
CA GLY A 113 25.28 -14.57 7.76
C GLY A 113 23.92 -15.31 7.89
N GLU A 114 23.95 -16.60 7.62
CA GLU A 114 22.76 -17.44 7.68
C GLU A 114 22.50 -17.98 9.10
N LYS A 115 21.23 -17.96 9.50
CA LYS A 115 20.76 -18.57 10.76
C LYS A 115 19.53 -19.39 10.51
N THR A 116 19.48 -20.59 11.09
CA THR A 116 18.31 -21.48 10.98
C THR A 116 17.51 -21.46 12.28
N TYR A 117 16.21 -21.27 12.14
CA TYR A 117 15.24 -21.28 13.22
C TYR A 117 14.28 -22.45 13.05
N THR A 118 13.85 -23.04 14.17
CA THR A 118 12.83 -24.08 14.20
C THR A 118 11.59 -23.53 14.89
N ALA A 119 10.43 -23.77 14.30
CA ALA A 119 9.14 -23.35 14.86
C ALA A 119 8.16 -24.51 14.81
N LYS A 120 7.23 -24.56 15.77
CA LYS A 120 6.14 -25.53 15.76
C LYS A 120 5.22 -25.31 14.57
N ASP A 121 4.93 -24.04 14.29
CA ASP A 121 4.03 -23.60 13.22
C ASP A 121 4.72 -22.46 12.45
N ILE A 122 4.60 -22.47 11.12
CA ILE A 122 5.13 -21.44 10.23
C ILE A 122 3.98 -20.84 9.44
N MET A 123 3.84 -19.50 9.52
CA MET A 123 2.87 -18.75 8.73
C MET A 123 3.58 -18.03 7.60
N LEU A 124 3.16 -18.28 6.36
CA LEU A 124 3.69 -17.62 5.18
C LEU A 124 2.86 -16.38 4.85
N SER A 125 3.50 -15.23 4.90
CA SER A 125 2.90 -13.94 4.56
C SER A 125 3.92 -13.07 3.79
N PRO A 126 4.41 -13.55 2.63
CA PRO A 126 5.52 -12.91 1.92
C PRO A 126 5.13 -11.60 1.22
N GLY A 127 3.84 -11.29 1.13
CA GLY A 127 3.33 -10.18 0.34
C GLY A 127 3.16 -10.55 -1.13
N SER A 128 3.03 -9.54 -1.97
CA SER A 128 2.85 -9.68 -3.42
C SER A 128 3.57 -8.56 -4.15
N ILE A 129 3.85 -8.76 -5.40
CA ILE A 129 4.34 -7.75 -6.35
C ILE A 129 3.25 -7.51 -7.41
N PRO A 130 3.16 -6.31 -8.00
CA PRO A 130 2.27 -6.06 -9.11
C PRO A 130 2.58 -6.99 -10.29
N PHE A 131 1.54 -7.53 -10.90
CA PHE A 131 1.69 -8.29 -12.13
C PHE A 131 1.77 -7.33 -13.31
N VAL A 132 2.78 -7.51 -14.16
CA VAL A 132 2.92 -6.79 -15.43
C VAL A 132 2.69 -7.80 -16.55
N PRO A 133 1.72 -7.55 -17.46
CA PRO A 133 1.46 -8.47 -18.58
C PRO A 133 2.69 -8.63 -19.48
N PRO A 134 2.88 -9.81 -20.08
CA PRO A 134 3.96 -10.04 -21.05
C PRO A 134 3.90 -9.04 -22.21
N GLY A 135 5.05 -8.51 -22.62
CA GLY A 135 5.17 -7.53 -23.70
C GLY A 135 4.98 -6.08 -23.26
N ILE A 136 4.73 -5.83 -21.99
CA ILE A 136 4.72 -4.48 -21.41
C ILE A 136 5.98 -4.30 -20.57
N GLU A 137 6.74 -3.24 -20.87
CA GLU A 137 7.90 -2.83 -20.07
C GLU A 137 7.52 -1.62 -19.22
N THR A 138 7.86 -1.66 -17.94
CA THR A 138 7.63 -0.54 -17.02
C THR A 138 8.92 0.27 -16.89
N ASP A 139 8.80 1.60 -16.99
CA ASP A 139 9.91 2.54 -16.79
C ASP A 139 9.79 3.29 -15.44
N GLY A 140 8.71 3.05 -14.72
CA GLY A 140 8.41 3.71 -13.45
C GLY A 140 8.02 5.18 -13.57
N LYS A 141 7.79 5.69 -14.79
CA LYS A 141 7.47 7.11 -15.07
C LYS A 141 6.27 7.27 -15.99
N THR A 142 6.37 6.74 -17.23
CA THR A 142 5.31 6.79 -18.23
C THR A 142 4.48 5.51 -18.21
N VAL A 143 5.17 4.39 -18.06
CA VAL A 143 4.55 3.07 -17.88
C VAL A 143 4.92 2.55 -16.49
N PHE A 144 3.96 2.46 -15.63
CA PHE A 144 4.19 2.15 -14.23
C PHE A 144 3.09 1.25 -13.64
N THR A 145 3.37 0.70 -12.48
CA THR A 145 2.44 -0.16 -11.75
C THR A 145 1.67 0.62 -10.67
N SER A 146 0.80 -0.07 -9.93
CA SER A 146 0.13 0.50 -8.76
C SER A 146 1.10 1.02 -7.69
N ASP A 147 2.33 0.49 -7.62
CA ASP A 147 3.32 0.89 -6.63
C ASP A 147 3.80 2.34 -6.86
N GLU A 148 3.99 2.73 -8.12
CA GLU A 148 4.33 4.10 -8.50
C GLU A 148 3.08 5.01 -8.50
N ALA A 149 1.93 4.49 -8.95
CA ALA A 149 0.68 5.25 -9.03
C ALA A 149 0.26 5.85 -7.67
N ILE A 150 0.53 5.15 -6.58
CA ILE A 150 0.29 5.64 -5.22
C ILE A 150 1.10 6.89 -4.90
N ARG A 151 2.35 6.93 -5.37
CA ARG A 151 3.35 7.96 -5.04
C ARG A 151 3.45 9.09 -6.06
N LEU A 152 2.69 8.99 -7.16
CA LEU A 152 2.73 9.98 -8.22
C LEU A 152 2.42 11.37 -7.65
N ASP A 153 3.35 12.30 -7.77
CA ASP A 153 3.28 13.66 -7.23
C ASP A 153 2.71 14.69 -8.21
N TRP A 154 2.43 14.26 -9.43
CA TRP A 154 1.80 15.05 -10.50
C TRP A 154 0.53 14.36 -11.00
N LEU A 155 -0.34 15.12 -11.66
CA LEU A 155 -1.57 14.61 -12.25
C LEU A 155 -1.43 14.56 -13.77
N PRO A 156 -1.54 13.38 -14.42
CA PRO A 156 -1.58 13.28 -15.86
C PRO A 156 -2.86 13.89 -16.42
N GLN A 157 -2.80 14.45 -17.64
CA GLN A 157 -4.03 14.88 -18.32
C GLN A 157 -4.86 13.69 -18.75
N TRP A 158 -4.21 12.61 -19.16
CA TRP A 158 -4.82 11.36 -19.57
C TRP A 158 -4.00 10.17 -19.07
N ILE A 159 -4.67 9.10 -18.68
CA ILE A 159 -4.06 7.85 -18.25
C ILE A 159 -4.82 6.64 -18.81
N ALA A 160 -4.09 5.66 -19.32
CA ALA A 160 -4.63 4.34 -19.65
C ALA A 160 -4.37 3.36 -18.50
N ILE A 161 -5.40 2.71 -18.01
CA ILE A 161 -5.32 1.69 -16.97
C ILE A 161 -5.58 0.32 -17.61
N ILE A 162 -4.60 -0.57 -17.53
CA ILE A 162 -4.73 -1.95 -18.02
C ILE A 162 -5.15 -2.85 -16.87
N GLY A 163 -6.33 -3.42 -16.98
CA GLY A 163 -6.99 -4.27 -15.99
C GLY A 163 -8.14 -3.57 -15.28
N SER A 164 -9.31 -4.18 -15.31
CA SER A 164 -10.57 -3.70 -14.70
C SER A 164 -10.85 -4.33 -13.32
N GLY A 165 -9.83 -4.95 -12.70
CA GLY A 165 -9.93 -5.46 -11.34
C GLY A 165 -10.09 -4.32 -10.32
N TYR A 166 -10.34 -4.67 -9.05
CA TYR A 166 -10.61 -3.68 -7.99
C TYR A 166 -9.53 -2.61 -7.84
N ILE A 167 -8.25 -2.93 -8.08
CA ILE A 167 -7.15 -1.94 -8.04
C ILE A 167 -7.30 -0.94 -9.20
N GLY A 168 -7.53 -1.43 -10.43
CA GLY A 168 -7.74 -0.56 -11.59
C GLY A 168 -8.95 0.36 -11.42
N LEU A 169 -10.05 -0.15 -10.87
CA LEU A 169 -11.25 0.63 -10.56
C LEU A 169 -10.98 1.71 -9.50
N GLU A 170 -10.23 1.39 -8.43
CA GLU A 170 -9.85 2.37 -7.41
C GLU A 170 -9.01 3.51 -7.99
N PHE A 171 -8.01 3.20 -8.81
CA PHE A 171 -7.20 4.24 -9.46
C PHE A 171 -8.00 5.02 -10.51
N SER A 172 -8.88 4.35 -11.27
CA SER A 172 -9.81 5.05 -12.17
C SER A 172 -10.64 6.08 -11.43
N ASP A 173 -11.20 5.73 -10.27
CA ASP A 173 -11.98 6.66 -9.45
C ASP A 173 -11.12 7.82 -8.92
N VAL A 174 -9.92 7.54 -8.41
CA VAL A 174 -8.98 8.57 -7.93
C VAL A 174 -8.64 9.58 -9.02
N TYR A 175 -8.18 9.10 -10.18
CA TYR A 175 -7.73 9.97 -11.25
C TYR A 175 -8.87 10.77 -11.88
N THR A 176 -10.03 10.13 -12.11
CA THR A 176 -11.23 10.82 -12.62
C THR A 176 -11.71 11.90 -11.65
N ALA A 177 -11.77 11.62 -10.35
CA ALA A 177 -12.19 12.59 -9.34
C ALA A 177 -11.26 13.81 -9.27
N LEU A 178 -9.97 13.62 -9.54
CA LEU A 178 -9.00 14.71 -9.60
C LEU A 178 -9.02 15.48 -10.92
N GLY A 179 -9.67 14.97 -11.97
CA GLY A 179 -9.86 15.65 -13.25
C GLY A 179 -8.97 15.13 -14.38
N CYS A 180 -8.38 13.95 -14.22
CA CYS A 180 -7.67 13.24 -15.28
C CYS A 180 -8.67 12.52 -16.19
N GLU A 181 -8.44 12.52 -17.50
CA GLU A 181 -9.14 11.65 -18.43
C GLU A 181 -8.62 10.21 -18.27
N VAL A 182 -9.51 9.24 -18.11
CA VAL A 182 -9.15 7.85 -17.83
C VAL A 182 -9.73 6.92 -18.89
N SER A 183 -8.87 6.09 -19.48
CA SER A 183 -9.28 4.97 -20.35
C SER A 183 -8.94 3.65 -19.65
N MET A 184 -9.91 2.74 -19.57
CA MET A 184 -9.69 1.39 -19.03
C MET A 184 -9.67 0.37 -20.16
N ILE A 185 -8.70 -0.55 -20.09
CA ILE A 185 -8.49 -1.62 -21.06
C ILE A 185 -8.48 -2.93 -20.28
N GLU A 186 -9.30 -3.90 -20.72
CA GLU A 186 -9.40 -5.22 -20.12
C GLU A 186 -8.79 -6.29 -21.04
#